data_cabdabce722eb2459637b9bd0ff7b046
#
_entry.id   cabdabce722eb2459637b9bd0ff7b046
#
_cell.length_a   1.000
_cell.length_b   1.000
_cell.length_c   1.000
_cell.angle_alpha   90.00
_cell.angle_beta   90.00
_cell.angle_gamma   90.00
#
_symmetry.space_group_name_H-M   'P 1'
#
loop_
_entity.id
_entity.type
_entity.pdbx_description
1 polymer ?
#
loop_
_entity_poly.entity_id
_entity_poly.type
_entity_poly.pdbx_seq_one_letter_code
_entity_poly.pdbx_strand_id
1 'polypeptide(L)'
;MRVTLVHPAGFNFVPGQPDFSVLANRMAPIGILQLAAWLEQHGHPTAVHDCLGPIAPRGIAANVDAILATRPDLVGFSATTAGFMETVDLAAEIRRREPAIKIIVGNVHGTSIGAPLLQHFPEIDALCLGEGEGTMLDLADGRPWRDIPNLVHRDGDTIRTNPRRSRIQDLDSLPFPAYEKLAWFPRGYHLPLFSYEKRWGATMITSRGCPYTCSFCDRTVFERLHKFNSAAYIHEHMRHLRDRFGVRHINIYDDLFTAHKQRIDDLCRLLVDRPLGVNFNCAIRTGHTSVEMLRGLKRAGAFMVSLGIESADPEMMRRHKAGVTLDAVRDTVEKIHAAGLRAKGLFIFGLPGETPETVRATSDFILSLDLDDMNLTKFSPLYGAPIWDECTSGRSGDFHEDWRLMNCLNFVFKPAGFASREEMDALYNLHVRRYYDSKGYRRRFACRLWSHRWSLWHVVKNTPRIVQAARYFSANKAQLDTAKRDFPLHPRQPCDLEPSLSPELRADAAASMDPATPQT
;
A
#
# COMPACT_ATOMS: atom_id res chain seq x y z
N MET A 1 -15.89 24.45 5.73
CA MET A 1 -15.52 24.50 4.28
C MET A 1 -16.08 23.27 3.58
N ARG A 2 -16.28 23.33 2.24
CA ARG A 2 -16.53 22.16 1.40
C ARG A 2 -15.18 21.57 1.00
N VAL A 3 -14.97 20.29 1.26
CA VAL A 3 -13.71 19.61 1.01
C VAL A 3 -13.91 18.56 -0.08
N THR A 4 -12.98 18.45 -1.03
CA THR A 4 -12.91 17.31 -1.94
C THR A 4 -11.60 16.58 -1.74
N LEU A 5 -11.69 15.31 -1.37
CA LEU A 5 -10.55 14.43 -1.18
C LEU A 5 -10.34 13.61 -2.45
N VAL A 6 -9.10 13.61 -2.95
CA VAL A 6 -8.75 13.01 -4.22
C VAL A 6 -7.70 11.91 -4.02
N HIS A 7 -7.96 10.75 -4.61
CA HIS A 7 -6.98 9.67 -4.76
C HIS A 7 -6.49 9.66 -6.21
N PRO A 8 -5.25 10.09 -6.49
CA PRO A 8 -4.68 10.07 -7.83
C PRO A 8 -4.49 8.63 -8.32
N ALA A 9 -4.59 8.40 -9.62
CA ALA A 9 -4.44 7.07 -10.20
C ALA A 9 -2.99 6.57 -10.13
N GLY A 10 -2.04 7.46 -10.39
CA GLY A 10 -0.66 7.09 -10.61
C GLY A 10 -0.49 6.22 -11.87
N PHE A 11 0.67 5.61 -12.01
CA PHE A 11 0.98 4.70 -13.11
C PHE A 11 1.48 3.38 -12.56
N ASN A 12 0.96 2.26 -13.08
CA ASN A 12 1.44 0.93 -12.66
C ASN A 12 2.59 0.43 -13.52
N PHE A 13 2.63 0.77 -14.81
CA PHE A 13 3.66 0.29 -15.74
C PHE A 13 4.39 1.45 -16.41
N VAL A 14 3.90 1.87 -17.59
CA VAL A 14 4.50 2.96 -18.37
C VAL A 14 3.53 4.12 -18.43
N PRO A 15 3.94 5.33 -18.06
CA PRO A 15 3.09 6.51 -18.14
C PRO A 15 2.49 6.71 -19.53
N GLY A 16 1.21 7.11 -19.59
CA GLY A 16 0.47 7.32 -20.84
C GLY A 16 -0.03 6.04 -21.52
N GLN A 17 0.29 4.86 -20.99
CA GLN A 17 -0.19 3.59 -21.55
C GLN A 17 -1.42 3.07 -20.79
N PRO A 18 -2.27 2.22 -21.44
CA PRO A 18 -3.42 1.64 -20.76
C PRO A 18 -3.01 0.81 -19.55
N ASP A 19 -3.61 1.10 -18.40
CA ASP A 19 -3.43 0.30 -17.19
C ASP A 19 -4.48 -0.80 -17.10
N PHE A 20 -4.02 -2.04 -17.23
CA PHE A 20 -4.87 -3.23 -17.11
C PHE A 20 -4.81 -3.88 -15.71
N SER A 21 -3.99 -3.38 -14.80
CA SER A 21 -3.86 -3.93 -13.44
C SER A 21 -5.19 -3.87 -12.68
N VAL A 22 -6.01 -2.88 -12.98
CA VAL A 22 -7.37 -2.72 -12.45
C VAL A 22 -8.29 -3.91 -12.74
N LEU A 23 -7.96 -4.76 -13.72
CA LEU A 23 -8.70 -6.01 -13.97
C LEU A 23 -8.40 -7.08 -12.91
N ALA A 24 -7.21 -7.04 -12.32
CA ALA A 24 -6.79 -8.00 -11.30
C ALA A 24 -7.10 -7.54 -9.88
N ASN A 25 -7.06 -6.23 -9.63
CA ASN A 25 -7.27 -5.64 -8.31
C ASN A 25 -7.69 -4.17 -8.43
N ARG A 26 -8.70 -3.76 -7.66
CA ARG A 26 -9.07 -2.36 -7.47
C ARG A 26 -9.51 -2.16 -6.03
N MET A 27 -8.65 -1.58 -5.22
CA MET A 27 -8.92 -1.34 -3.80
C MET A 27 -9.56 0.02 -3.57
N ALA A 28 -10.45 0.08 -2.58
CA ALA A 28 -10.98 1.36 -2.11
C ALA A 28 -9.89 2.15 -1.38
N PRO A 29 -9.79 3.48 -1.60
CA PRO A 29 -8.79 4.33 -0.95
C PRO A 29 -9.20 4.67 0.49
N ILE A 30 -9.03 3.72 1.42
CA ILE A 30 -9.55 3.78 2.80
C ILE A 30 -9.12 5.04 3.55
N GLY A 31 -7.89 5.52 3.36
CA GLY A 31 -7.39 6.71 4.07
C GLY A 31 -8.25 7.97 3.83
N ILE A 32 -8.58 8.26 2.56
CA ILE A 32 -9.42 9.43 2.24
C ILE A 32 -10.89 9.20 2.60
N LEU A 33 -11.37 7.95 2.59
CA LEU A 33 -12.73 7.64 3.07
C LEU A 33 -12.84 7.85 4.59
N GLN A 34 -11.79 7.52 5.34
CA GLN A 34 -11.71 7.77 6.78
C GLN A 34 -11.72 9.28 7.07
N LEU A 35 -10.90 10.05 6.33
CA LEU A 35 -10.89 11.51 6.43
C LEU A 35 -12.24 12.12 6.05
N ALA A 36 -12.90 11.62 5.02
CA ALA A 36 -14.22 12.11 4.61
C ALA A 36 -15.27 11.90 5.70
N ALA A 37 -15.31 10.71 6.30
CA ALA A 37 -16.21 10.42 7.41
C ALA A 37 -15.93 11.31 8.63
N TRP A 38 -14.64 11.53 8.94
CA TRP A 38 -14.21 12.38 10.04
C TRP A 38 -14.64 13.84 9.84
N LEU A 39 -14.39 14.42 8.66
CA LEU A 39 -14.77 15.80 8.34
C LEU A 39 -16.29 15.99 8.35
N GLU A 40 -17.06 15.04 7.82
CA GLU A 40 -18.52 15.11 7.85
C GLU A 40 -19.10 15.01 9.26
N GLN A 41 -18.52 14.18 10.12
CA GLN A 41 -18.91 14.11 11.53
C GLN A 41 -18.76 15.46 12.23
N HIS A 42 -17.81 16.31 11.77
CA HIS A 42 -17.55 17.65 12.29
C HIS A 42 -18.24 18.77 11.47
N GLY A 43 -19.21 18.43 10.62
CA GLY A 43 -20.04 19.40 9.91
C GLY A 43 -19.45 19.96 8.61
N HIS A 44 -18.38 19.34 8.06
CA HIS A 44 -17.79 19.77 6.79
C HIS A 44 -18.24 18.89 5.64
N PRO A 45 -19.05 19.39 4.69
CA PRO A 45 -19.45 18.63 3.51
C PRO A 45 -18.23 18.16 2.73
N THR A 46 -18.09 16.85 2.55
CA THR A 46 -16.91 16.26 1.94
C THR A 46 -17.28 15.37 0.75
N ALA A 47 -16.69 15.62 -0.41
CA ALA A 47 -16.72 14.75 -1.58
C ALA A 47 -15.44 13.91 -1.67
N VAL A 48 -15.55 12.75 -2.32
CA VAL A 48 -14.40 11.88 -2.61
C VAL A 48 -14.35 11.61 -4.11
N HIS A 49 -13.19 11.84 -4.71
CA HIS A 49 -12.89 11.53 -6.11
C HIS A 49 -11.75 10.53 -6.18
N ASP A 50 -12.05 9.32 -6.63
CA ASP A 50 -11.06 8.25 -6.85
C ASP A 50 -10.75 8.16 -8.34
N CYS A 51 -9.58 8.63 -8.76
CA CYS A 51 -9.15 8.59 -10.16
C CYS A 51 -8.97 7.16 -10.71
N LEU A 52 -8.86 6.13 -9.82
CA LEU A 52 -8.90 4.71 -10.18
C LEU A 52 -10.31 4.11 -10.13
N GLY A 53 -11.30 4.90 -9.74
CA GLY A 53 -12.68 4.45 -9.57
C GLY A 53 -13.28 3.84 -10.86
N PRO A 54 -14.32 3.01 -10.73
CA PRO A 54 -14.91 2.30 -11.87
C PRO A 54 -15.55 3.22 -12.91
N ILE A 55 -15.89 4.44 -12.54
CA ILE A 55 -16.49 5.46 -13.41
C ILE A 55 -15.62 6.72 -13.52
N ALA A 56 -14.39 6.68 -13.01
CA ALA A 56 -13.48 7.82 -13.12
C ALA A 56 -13.23 8.17 -14.60
N PRO A 57 -13.26 9.46 -14.95
CA PRO A 57 -12.92 9.89 -16.30
C PRO A 57 -11.43 9.69 -16.55
N ARG A 58 -11.03 9.68 -17.82
CA ARG A 58 -9.63 9.54 -18.20
C ARG A 58 -8.98 10.89 -18.48
N GLY A 59 -7.74 11.05 -18.05
CA GLY A 59 -6.93 12.22 -18.28
C GLY A 59 -7.16 13.35 -17.27
N ILE A 60 -6.19 14.25 -17.19
CA ILE A 60 -6.14 15.33 -16.19
C ILE A 60 -7.36 16.24 -16.28
N ALA A 61 -7.64 16.80 -17.46
CA ALA A 61 -8.73 17.78 -17.64
C ALA A 61 -10.10 17.24 -17.19
N ALA A 62 -10.42 16.01 -17.57
CA ALA A 62 -11.71 15.40 -17.24
C ALA A 62 -11.83 15.02 -15.74
N ASN A 63 -10.73 14.62 -15.10
CA ASN A 63 -10.71 14.44 -13.64
C ASN A 63 -10.87 15.79 -12.92
N VAL A 64 -10.24 16.85 -13.40
CA VAL A 64 -10.40 18.21 -12.85
C VAL A 64 -11.85 18.68 -13.03
N ASP A 65 -12.49 18.44 -14.16
CA ASP A 65 -13.92 18.76 -14.34
C ASP A 65 -14.78 18.09 -13.26
N ALA A 66 -14.55 16.82 -12.99
CA ALA A 66 -15.27 16.07 -11.95
C ALA A 66 -14.98 16.60 -10.54
N ILE A 67 -13.75 16.98 -10.24
CA ILE A 67 -13.34 17.58 -8.95
C ILE A 67 -14.02 18.95 -8.77
N LEU A 68 -13.95 19.82 -9.76
CA LEU A 68 -14.52 21.17 -9.71
C LEU A 68 -16.06 21.17 -9.67
N ALA A 69 -16.70 20.15 -10.26
CA ALA A 69 -18.14 19.98 -10.17
C ALA A 69 -18.66 19.82 -8.72
N THR A 70 -17.81 19.40 -7.78
CA THR A 70 -18.14 19.35 -6.35
C THR A 70 -18.09 20.71 -5.66
N ARG A 71 -17.60 21.76 -6.33
CA ARG A 71 -17.42 23.14 -5.86
C ARG A 71 -16.61 23.20 -4.55
N PRO A 72 -15.39 22.67 -4.50
CA PRO A 72 -14.60 22.64 -3.28
C PRO A 72 -14.05 24.02 -2.92
N ASP A 73 -13.98 24.31 -1.61
CA ASP A 73 -13.17 25.40 -1.07
C ASP A 73 -11.71 24.91 -0.85
N LEU A 74 -11.55 23.59 -0.62
CA LEU A 74 -10.29 22.91 -0.38
C LEU A 74 -10.27 21.56 -1.10
N VAL A 75 -9.16 21.27 -1.81
CA VAL A 75 -8.88 19.96 -2.40
C VAL A 75 -7.70 19.32 -1.66
N GLY A 76 -7.93 18.12 -1.11
CA GLY A 76 -6.92 17.31 -0.41
C GLY A 76 -6.54 16.09 -1.23
N PHE A 77 -5.27 15.99 -1.63
CA PHE A 77 -4.74 14.83 -2.36
C PHE A 77 -4.06 13.84 -1.41
N SER A 78 -4.35 12.56 -1.59
CA SER A 78 -3.66 11.45 -0.89
C SER A 78 -2.65 10.81 -1.84
N ALA A 79 -1.43 11.34 -1.89
CA ALA A 79 -0.42 10.95 -2.86
C ALA A 79 0.61 9.97 -2.28
N THR A 80 0.71 8.78 -2.89
CA THR A 80 1.91 7.95 -2.81
C THR A 80 2.98 8.48 -3.75
N THR A 81 4.21 8.00 -3.65
CA THR A 81 5.29 8.43 -4.56
C THR A 81 4.90 8.22 -6.03
N ALA A 82 4.36 7.08 -6.38
CA ALA A 82 3.94 6.79 -7.76
C ALA A 82 2.78 7.66 -8.27
N GLY A 83 1.93 8.16 -7.37
CA GLY A 83 0.81 9.05 -7.72
C GLY A 83 1.12 10.53 -7.62
N PHE A 84 2.32 10.91 -7.17
CA PHE A 84 2.60 12.31 -6.86
C PHE A 84 2.68 13.20 -8.11
N MET A 85 3.31 12.76 -9.19
CA MET A 85 3.39 13.57 -10.41
C MET A 85 2.02 13.80 -11.06
N GLU A 86 1.12 12.83 -11.02
CA GLU A 86 -0.28 13.05 -11.43
C GLU A 86 -0.99 14.05 -10.50
N THR A 87 -0.70 14.01 -9.21
CA THR A 87 -1.22 15.03 -8.26
C THR A 87 -0.76 16.42 -8.64
N VAL A 88 0.51 16.58 -9.02
CA VAL A 88 1.07 17.85 -9.48
C VAL A 88 0.35 18.35 -10.74
N ASP A 89 0.11 17.48 -11.71
CA ASP A 89 -0.59 17.84 -12.94
C ASP A 89 -2.06 18.22 -12.68
N LEU A 90 -2.76 17.48 -11.81
CA LEU A 90 -4.12 17.81 -11.38
C LEU A 90 -4.16 19.15 -10.63
N ALA A 91 -3.21 19.38 -9.71
CA ALA A 91 -3.11 20.60 -8.93
C ALA A 91 -2.84 21.82 -9.83
N ALA A 92 -1.93 21.69 -10.80
CA ALA A 92 -1.64 22.74 -11.76
C ALA A 92 -2.86 23.14 -12.60
N GLU A 93 -3.62 22.15 -13.08
CA GLU A 93 -4.83 22.40 -13.86
C GLU A 93 -5.95 23.00 -13.00
N ILE A 94 -6.12 22.56 -11.74
CA ILE A 94 -7.06 23.18 -10.78
C ILE A 94 -6.63 24.64 -10.54
N ARG A 95 -5.37 24.90 -10.24
CA ARG A 95 -4.84 26.24 -9.99
C ARG A 95 -5.05 27.20 -11.16
N ARG A 96 -4.88 26.69 -12.38
CA ARG A 96 -5.10 27.47 -13.62
C ARG A 96 -6.56 27.89 -13.78
N ARG A 97 -7.52 27.03 -13.42
CA ARG A 97 -8.98 27.29 -13.59
C ARG A 97 -9.59 28.03 -12.42
N GLU A 98 -9.22 27.65 -11.20
CA GLU A 98 -9.82 28.15 -9.95
C GLU A 98 -8.70 28.50 -8.94
N PRO A 99 -8.04 29.66 -9.10
CA PRO A 99 -6.89 30.05 -8.27
C PRO A 99 -7.18 30.15 -6.77
N ALA A 100 -8.45 30.34 -6.39
CA ALA A 100 -8.84 30.51 -4.99
C ALA A 100 -8.92 29.21 -4.19
N ILE A 101 -8.99 28.05 -4.85
CA ILE A 101 -9.09 26.76 -4.19
C ILE A 101 -7.78 26.45 -3.46
N LYS A 102 -7.88 26.03 -2.20
CA LYS A 102 -6.73 25.56 -1.41
C LYS A 102 -6.38 24.13 -1.79
N ILE A 103 -5.10 23.87 -2.08
CA ILE A 103 -4.59 22.57 -2.52
C ILE A 103 -3.63 22.03 -1.47
N ILE A 104 -4.02 20.94 -0.84
CA ILE A 104 -3.27 20.27 0.24
C ILE A 104 -2.88 18.87 -0.22
N VAL A 105 -1.63 18.46 0.03
CA VAL A 105 -1.17 17.11 -0.27
C VAL A 105 -0.76 16.40 1.02
N GLY A 106 -1.24 15.20 1.21
CA GLY A 106 -0.91 14.32 2.34
C GLY A 106 -0.43 12.94 1.88
N ASN A 107 -0.36 12.01 2.84
CA ASN A 107 0.13 10.65 2.69
C ASN A 107 1.67 10.57 2.69
N VAL A 108 2.21 9.38 2.35
CA VAL A 108 3.61 9.01 2.58
C VAL A 108 4.60 9.92 1.84
N HIS A 109 4.35 10.29 0.59
CA HIS A 109 5.31 11.09 -0.19
C HIS A 109 5.49 12.50 0.39
N GLY A 110 4.38 13.18 0.68
CA GLY A 110 4.42 14.49 1.34
C GLY A 110 5.05 14.44 2.73
N THR A 111 4.78 13.36 3.48
CA THR A 111 5.31 13.17 4.84
C THR A 111 6.82 12.90 4.84
N SER A 112 7.30 12.09 3.90
CA SER A 112 8.70 11.68 3.87
C SER A 112 9.64 12.77 3.33
N ILE A 113 9.20 13.59 2.39
CA ILE A 113 10.03 14.65 1.79
C ILE A 113 9.83 15.99 2.51
N GLY A 114 8.59 16.38 2.75
CA GLY A 114 8.29 17.61 3.50
C GLY A 114 8.53 18.90 2.69
N ALA A 115 9.08 19.92 3.37
CA ALA A 115 9.24 21.28 2.85
C ALA A 115 9.86 21.41 1.45
N PRO A 116 10.85 20.63 1.03
CA PRO A 116 11.41 20.68 -0.32
C PRO A 116 10.39 20.54 -1.44
N LEU A 117 9.30 19.77 -1.24
CA LEU A 117 8.23 19.67 -2.24
C LEU A 117 7.56 21.01 -2.53
N LEU A 118 7.30 21.82 -1.51
CA LEU A 118 6.68 23.13 -1.73
C LEU A 118 7.63 24.11 -2.45
N GLN A 119 8.94 23.95 -2.34
CA GLN A 119 9.89 24.77 -3.08
C GLN A 119 9.75 24.56 -4.59
N HIS A 120 9.51 23.31 -5.02
CA HIS A 120 9.45 22.93 -6.43
C HIS A 120 8.05 23.03 -7.06
N PHE A 121 6.97 22.90 -6.26
CA PHE A 121 5.61 22.81 -6.77
C PHE A 121 4.73 23.97 -6.25
N PRO A 122 4.76 25.13 -6.93
CA PRO A 122 4.05 26.33 -6.47
C PRO A 122 2.52 26.20 -6.50
N GLU A 123 1.97 25.25 -7.25
CA GLU A 123 0.54 24.95 -7.28
C GLU A 123 0.03 24.32 -6.00
N ILE A 124 0.89 23.73 -5.18
CA ILE A 124 0.54 23.13 -3.88
C ILE A 124 0.70 24.19 -2.79
N ASP A 125 -0.35 24.43 -2.02
CA ASP A 125 -0.35 25.44 -0.94
C ASP A 125 0.28 24.91 0.34
N ALA A 126 0.01 23.63 0.70
CA ALA A 126 0.53 23.03 1.92
C ALA A 126 0.61 21.50 1.85
N LEU A 127 1.41 20.93 2.78
CA LEU A 127 1.48 19.49 3.01
C LEU A 127 0.93 19.16 4.40
N CYS A 128 0.14 18.09 4.47
CA CYS A 128 -0.30 17.48 5.71
C CYS A 128 0.60 16.30 6.04
N LEU A 129 1.40 16.40 7.10
CA LEU A 129 2.36 15.38 7.50
C LEU A 129 1.73 14.38 8.48
N GLY A 130 2.05 13.10 8.34
CA GLY A 130 1.56 12.05 9.24
C GLY A 130 0.05 11.80 9.13
N GLU A 131 -0.63 11.65 10.28
CA GLU A 131 -2.09 11.43 10.34
C GLU A 131 -2.85 12.70 9.98
N GLY A 132 -3.80 12.59 9.06
CA GLY A 132 -4.47 13.75 8.45
C GLY A 132 -5.69 14.26 9.19
N GLU A 133 -6.32 13.48 10.08
CA GLU A 133 -7.63 13.77 10.65
C GLU A 133 -7.68 15.13 11.38
N GLY A 134 -6.74 15.37 12.28
CA GLY A 134 -6.71 16.63 13.04
C GLY A 134 -6.30 17.83 12.19
N THR A 135 -5.32 17.66 11.30
CA THR A 135 -4.81 18.72 10.43
C THR A 135 -5.86 19.15 9.40
N MET A 136 -6.54 18.19 8.77
CA MET A 136 -7.59 18.49 7.80
C MET A 136 -8.83 19.11 8.46
N LEU A 137 -9.14 18.73 9.70
CA LEU A 137 -10.20 19.38 10.46
C LEU A 137 -9.86 20.84 10.79
N ASP A 138 -8.65 21.09 11.33
CA ASP A 138 -8.20 22.46 11.63
C ASP A 138 -8.22 23.36 10.37
N LEU A 139 -7.81 22.81 9.19
CA LEU A 139 -7.91 23.51 7.92
C LEU A 139 -9.36 23.82 7.54
N ALA A 140 -10.24 22.84 7.66
CA ALA A 140 -11.65 22.97 7.30
C ALA A 140 -12.39 23.97 8.23
N ASP A 141 -12.00 24.04 9.50
CA ASP A 141 -12.48 25.02 10.48
C ASP A 141 -11.94 26.44 10.22
N GLY A 142 -10.97 26.59 9.33
CA GLY A 142 -10.41 27.89 8.98
C GLY A 142 -9.40 28.43 10.02
N ARG A 143 -8.77 27.55 10.81
CA ARG A 143 -7.71 27.98 11.72
C ARG A 143 -6.55 28.64 10.97
N PRO A 144 -5.85 29.62 11.55
CA PRO A 144 -4.66 30.19 10.95
C PRO A 144 -3.60 29.09 10.68
N TRP A 145 -3.07 29.00 9.48
CA TRP A 145 -2.17 27.92 9.06
C TRP A 145 -0.92 27.78 9.93
N ARG A 146 -0.38 28.92 10.43
CA ARG A 146 0.75 28.93 11.37
C ARG A 146 0.49 28.19 12.68
N ASP A 147 -0.79 27.99 13.04
CA ASP A 147 -1.21 27.37 14.31
C ASP A 147 -1.69 25.92 14.12
N ILE A 148 -1.63 25.38 12.89
CA ILE A 148 -2.10 24.03 12.58
C ILE A 148 -0.91 23.05 12.68
N PRO A 149 -0.89 22.15 13.66
CA PRO A 149 0.16 21.14 13.78
C PRO A 149 0.19 20.20 12.57
N ASN A 150 1.37 19.63 12.27
CA ASN A 150 1.63 18.76 11.12
C ASN A 150 1.47 19.44 9.74
N LEU A 151 1.29 20.76 9.68
CA LEU A 151 1.20 21.48 8.42
C LEU A 151 2.58 22.02 8.00
N VAL A 152 2.95 21.78 6.75
CA VAL A 152 4.02 22.53 6.06
C VAL A 152 3.33 23.45 5.08
N HIS A 153 3.60 24.73 5.14
CA HIS A 153 2.88 25.72 4.31
C HIS A 153 3.75 26.91 3.93
N ARG A 154 3.27 27.68 2.96
CA ARG A 154 3.88 28.96 2.58
C ARG A 154 3.49 30.04 3.58
N ASP A 155 4.47 30.81 4.04
CA ASP A 155 4.31 31.98 4.89
C ASP A 155 5.07 33.15 4.24
N GLY A 156 4.38 33.88 3.36
CA GLY A 156 5.00 34.80 2.44
C GLY A 156 5.96 34.08 1.47
N ASP A 157 7.20 34.54 1.41
CA ASP A 157 8.25 33.94 0.56
C ASP A 157 8.98 32.77 1.23
N THR A 158 8.61 32.42 2.45
CA THR A 158 9.23 31.33 3.21
C THR A 158 8.32 30.10 3.27
N ILE A 159 8.91 28.93 3.50
CA ILE A 159 8.18 27.70 3.79
C ILE A 159 8.37 27.38 5.25
N ARG A 160 7.25 27.24 5.96
CA ARG A 160 7.20 26.95 7.37
C ARG A 160 6.74 25.52 7.63
N THR A 161 7.47 24.82 8.51
CA THR A 161 7.07 23.52 9.02
C THR A 161 6.59 23.71 10.47
N ASN A 162 5.32 23.46 10.72
CA ASN A 162 4.75 23.56 12.05
C ASN A 162 5.10 22.34 12.92
N PRO A 163 5.05 22.46 14.26
CA PRO A 163 5.31 21.35 15.16
C PRO A 163 4.41 20.14 14.88
N ARG A 164 4.93 18.95 15.20
CA ARG A 164 4.16 17.72 15.08
C ARG A 164 3.04 17.64 16.11
N ARG A 165 1.90 17.11 15.70
CA ARG A 165 0.78 16.72 16.57
C ARG A 165 1.06 15.34 17.15
N SER A 166 0.65 15.10 18.39
CA SER A 166 0.57 13.74 18.93
C SER A 166 -0.36 12.87 18.09
N ARG A 167 0.05 11.62 17.87
CA ARG A 167 -0.76 10.65 17.13
C ARG A 167 -2.09 10.37 17.83
N ILE A 168 -3.09 9.97 17.06
CA ILE A 168 -4.40 9.55 17.58
C ILE A 168 -4.18 8.37 18.53
N GLN A 169 -4.59 8.53 19.79
CA GLN A 169 -4.38 7.53 20.83
C GLN A 169 -5.44 6.44 20.81
N ASP A 170 -6.68 6.83 20.54
CA ASP A 170 -7.84 5.94 20.47
C ASP A 170 -8.41 5.93 19.04
N LEU A 171 -8.13 4.85 18.29
CA LEU A 171 -8.64 4.68 16.93
C LEU A 171 -10.15 4.37 16.91
N ASP A 172 -10.75 3.95 18.01
CA ASP A 172 -12.19 3.70 18.10
C ASP A 172 -13.00 5.01 18.12
N SER A 173 -12.35 6.13 18.39
CA SER A 173 -12.99 7.47 18.29
C SER A 173 -13.26 7.88 16.84
N LEU A 174 -12.64 7.23 15.86
CA LEU A 174 -12.85 7.53 14.45
C LEU A 174 -14.13 6.86 13.91
N PRO A 175 -14.95 7.54 13.09
CA PRO A 175 -16.08 6.92 12.42
C PRO A 175 -15.63 5.84 11.44
N PHE A 176 -16.53 4.98 10.97
CA PHE A 176 -16.20 4.07 9.87
C PHE A 176 -15.95 4.86 8.58
N PRO A 177 -15.04 4.39 7.71
CA PRO A 177 -14.80 5.05 6.42
C PRO A 177 -16.09 5.22 5.61
N ALA A 178 -16.23 6.36 4.93
CA ALA A 178 -17.43 6.74 4.17
C ALA A 178 -17.50 5.99 2.81
N TYR A 179 -17.67 4.68 2.84
CA TYR A 179 -17.71 3.83 1.65
C TYR A 179 -18.82 4.21 0.65
N GLU A 180 -19.91 4.81 1.12
CA GLU A 180 -21.02 5.30 0.29
C GLU A 180 -20.62 6.42 -0.66
N LYS A 181 -19.49 7.07 -0.43
CA LYS A 181 -18.97 8.11 -1.32
C LYS A 181 -18.29 7.54 -2.56
N LEU A 182 -18.02 6.24 -2.56
CA LEU A 182 -17.46 5.56 -3.73
C LEU A 182 -18.58 5.05 -4.64
N ALA A 183 -18.61 5.54 -5.87
CA ALA A 183 -19.52 5.04 -6.86
C ALA A 183 -19.34 3.53 -7.08
N TRP A 184 -20.45 2.80 -7.05
CA TRP A 184 -20.49 1.35 -7.29
C TRP A 184 -19.76 0.49 -6.24
N PHE A 185 -19.47 1.04 -5.05
CA PHE A 185 -18.95 0.22 -3.96
C PHE A 185 -20.01 -0.79 -3.45
N PRO A 186 -19.67 -2.06 -3.20
CA PRO A 186 -18.36 -2.71 -3.40
C PRO A 186 -18.18 -3.31 -4.81
N ARG A 187 -19.19 -3.22 -5.70
CA ARG A 187 -19.21 -3.94 -6.99
C ARG A 187 -18.18 -3.46 -7.99
N GLY A 188 -17.82 -2.18 -7.93
CA GLY A 188 -16.78 -1.56 -8.75
C GLY A 188 -15.36 -1.75 -8.21
N TYR A 189 -15.25 -2.20 -6.96
CA TYR A 189 -13.99 -2.46 -6.27
C TYR A 189 -13.87 -3.95 -6.02
N HIS A 190 -12.72 -4.52 -6.26
CA HIS A 190 -12.53 -5.95 -6.09
C HIS A 190 -11.15 -6.27 -5.55
N LEU A 191 -11.11 -7.30 -4.72
CA LEU A 191 -9.89 -7.82 -4.12
C LEU A 191 -9.02 -8.52 -5.16
N PRO A 192 -7.71 -8.69 -4.89
CA PRO A 192 -6.81 -9.45 -5.77
C PRO A 192 -7.40 -10.80 -6.13
N LEU A 193 -7.32 -11.18 -7.41
CA LEU A 193 -7.82 -12.45 -7.89
C LEU A 193 -7.25 -13.61 -7.07
N PHE A 194 -8.07 -14.62 -6.85
CA PHE A 194 -7.78 -15.83 -6.07
C PHE A 194 -7.49 -15.62 -4.57
N SER A 195 -7.55 -14.36 -4.08
CA SER A 195 -7.38 -14.03 -2.66
C SER A 195 -8.69 -14.03 -1.87
N TYR A 196 -9.84 -14.37 -2.47
CA TYR A 196 -11.15 -14.37 -1.80
C TYR A 196 -12.00 -15.57 -2.20
N GLU A 197 -12.87 -15.99 -1.28
CA GLU A 197 -13.78 -17.11 -1.49
C GLU A 197 -15.24 -16.65 -1.65
N LYS A 198 -15.62 -15.58 -0.98
CA LYS A 198 -16.97 -15.02 -1.01
C LYS A 198 -17.01 -13.67 -1.70
N ARG A 199 -18.15 -13.34 -2.25
CA ARG A 199 -18.41 -12.09 -2.97
C ARG A 199 -19.49 -11.33 -2.18
N TRP A 200 -19.45 -10.04 -1.99
CA TRP A 200 -18.49 -9.05 -2.49
C TRP A 200 -17.34 -8.85 -1.51
N GLY A 201 -16.22 -8.32 -2.01
CA GLY A 201 -15.06 -8.04 -1.20
C GLY A 201 -14.90 -6.56 -0.86
N ALA A 202 -14.25 -6.28 0.28
CA ALA A 202 -13.83 -4.94 0.68
C ALA A 202 -12.45 -4.99 1.33
N THR A 203 -11.82 -3.83 1.44
CA THR A 203 -10.61 -3.62 2.23
C THR A 203 -10.94 -2.96 3.55
N MET A 204 -10.14 -3.22 4.57
CA MET A 204 -10.27 -2.67 5.92
C MET A 204 -8.88 -2.47 6.52
N ILE A 205 -8.72 -1.42 7.32
CA ILE A 205 -7.54 -1.18 8.15
C ILE A 205 -8.02 -1.16 9.59
N THR A 206 -7.36 -1.90 10.47
CA THR A 206 -7.73 -2.06 11.88
C THR A 206 -6.62 -1.68 12.84
N SER A 207 -5.44 -1.36 12.32
CA SER A 207 -4.31 -0.85 13.09
C SER A 207 -3.44 0.06 12.22
N ARG A 208 -2.62 0.88 12.86
CA ARG A 208 -1.69 1.83 12.23
C ARG A 208 -0.32 1.69 12.84
N GLY A 209 0.69 1.53 11.98
CA GLY A 209 2.10 1.40 12.35
C GLY A 209 2.51 -0.02 12.70
N CYS A 210 3.82 -0.21 12.74
CA CYS A 210 4.46 -1.49 13.01
C CYS A 210 5.70 -1.25 13.88
N PRO A 211 5.89 -2.02 14.98
CA PRO A 211 7.02 -1.79 15.90
C PRO A 211 8.38 -2.26 15.33
N TYR A 212 8.38 -3.00 14.22
CA TYR A 212 9.59 -3.59 13.65
C TYR A 212 10.36 -2.62 12.75
N THR A 213 11.65 -2.94 12.51
CA THR A 213 12.64 -2.09 11.87
C THR A 213 13.17 -2.66 10.55
N CYS A 214 12.30 -3.29 9.74
CA CYS A 214 12.71 -3.78 8.42
C CYS A 214 13.30 -2.64 7.58
N SER A 215 14.48 -2.86 6.99
CA SER A 215 15.26 -1.81 6.32
C SER A 215 14.54 -1.15 5.13
N PHE A 216 13.71 -1.91 4.44
CA PHE A 216 13.00 -1.49 3.22
C PHE A 216 11.65 -0.81 3.50
N CYS A 217 11.19 -0.76 4.76
CA CYS A 217 9.83 -0.32 5.10
C CYS A 217 9.80 1.17 5.45
N ASP A 218 8.99 1.95 4.74
CA ASP A 218 8.70 3.34 5.09
C ASP A 218 7.74 3.40 6.28
N ARG A 219 8.12 4.14 7.31
CA ARG A 219 7.36 4.28 8.57
C ARG A 219 7.06 5.74 8.91
N THR A 220 7.25 6.67 7.99
CA THR A 220 7.18 8.10 8.26
C THR A 220 5.79 8.60 8.67
N VAL A 221 4.73 7.95 8.19
CA VAL A 221 3.35 8.34 8.51
C VAL A 221 2.95 7.90 9.92
N PHE A 222 3.25 6.63 10.28
CA PHE A 222 2.80 6.04 11.55
C PHE A 222 3.95 5.73 12.52
N GLU A 223 5.18 6.00 12.16
CA GLU A 223 6.38 5.74 12.96
C GLU A 223 6.44 4.29 13.46
N ARG A 224 7.13 4.05 14.58
CA ARG A 224 7.22 2.72 15.21
C ARG A 224 6.09 2.42 16.20
N LEU A 225 5.18 3.36 16.38
CA LEU A 225 4.06 3.19 17.30
C LEU A 225 2.95 2.37 16.66
N HIS A 226 2.57 1.28 17.32
CA HIS A 226 1.43 0.46 16.91
C HIS A 226 0.18 0.88 17.69
N LYS A 227 -0.82 1.41 16.98
CA LYS A 227 -2.17 1.73 17.49
C LYS A 227 -3.19 0.86 16.76
N PHE A 228 -4.26 0.47 17.45
CA PHE A 228 -5.24 -0.45 16.90
C PHE A 228 -6.66 -0.17 17.40
N ASN A 229 -7.64 -0.53 16.60
CA ASN A 229 -9.03 -0.57 17.00
C ASN A 229 -9.30 -1.75 17.92
N SER A 230 -10.26 -1.61 18.84
CA SER A 230 -10.74 -2.70 19.69
C SER A 230 -11.40 -3.82 18.88
N ALA A 231 -11.50 -5.00 19.47
CA ALA A 231 -12.24 -6.12 18.88
C ALA A 231 -13.71 -5.78 18.60
N ALA A 232 -14.33 -4.98 19.50
CA ALA A 232 -15.71 -4.51 19.35
C ALA A 232 -15.86 -3.61 18.13
N TYR A 233 -14.98 -2.59 17.95
CA TYR A 233 -15.00 -1.71 16.80
C TYR A 233 -14.83 -2.50 15.49
N ILE A 234 -13.87 -3.43 15.45
CA ILE A 234 -13.61 -4.26 14.26
C ILE A 234 -14.86 -5.08 13.89
N HIS A 235 -15.48 -5.74 14.87
CA HIS A 235 -16.70 -6.52 14.66
C HIS A 235 -17.83 -5.64 14.09
N GLU A 236 -18.07 -4.48 14.67
CA GLU A 236 -19.12 -3.54 14.23
C GLU A 236 -18.82 -2.99 12.83
N HIS A 237 -17.56 -2.69 12.51
CA HIS A 237 -17.17 -2.28 11.18
C HIS A 237 -17.38 -3.39 10.13
N MET A 238 -17.01 -4.65 10.46
CA MET A 238 -17.30 -5.81 9.61
C MET A 238 -18.81 -6.00 9.43
N ARG A 239 -19.61 -5.83 10.50
CA ARG A 239 -21.07 -5.88 10.47
C ARG A 239 -21.63 -4.78 9.57
N HIS A 240 -21.15 -3.54 9.69
CA HIS A 240 -21.55 -2.41 8.85
C HIS A 240 -21.29 -2.70 7.36
N LEU A 241 -20.10 -3.19 7.00
CA LEU A 241 -19.76 -3.57 5.62
C LEU A 241 -20.69 -4.69 5.10
N ARG A 242 -21.00 -5.68 5.92
CA ARG A 242 -21.91 -6.76 5.58
C ARG A 242 -23.33 -6.26 5.34
N ASP A 243 -23.87 -5.50 6.30
CA ASP A 243 -25.31 -5.17 6.34
C ASP A 243 -25.65 -4.06 5.35
N ARG A 244 -24.80 -3.04 5.24
CA ARG A 244 -25.04 -1.89 4.36
C ARG A 244 -24.63 -2.13 2.91
N PHE A 245 -23.55 -2.90 2.69
CA PHE A 245 -22.97 -3.06 1.36
C PHE A 245 -22.97 -4.50 0.83
N GLY A 246 -23.43 -5.45 1.63
CA GLY A 246 -23.46 -6.87 1.25
C GLY A 246 -22.09 -7.53 1.14
N VAL A 247 -21.07 -6.97 1.79
CA VAL A 247 -19.70 -7.50 1.79
C VAL A 247 -19.68 -8.86 2.51
N ARG A 248 -18.98 -9.84 1.93
CA ARG A 248 -18.84 -11.20 2.49
C ARG A 248 -17.38 -11.64 2.61
N HIS A 249 -16.45 -10.86 2.11
CA HIS A 249 -15.02 -11.11 2.27
C HIS A 249 -14.27 -9.81 2.51
N ILE A 250 -13.37 -9.76 3.48
CA ILE A 250 -12.61 -8.56 3.84
C ILE A 250 -11.12 -8.87 3.81
N ASN A 251 -10.33 -8.06 3.09
CA ASN A 251 -8.90 -8.05 3.25
C ASN A 251 -8.52 -6.99 4.28
N ILE A 252 -7.94 -7.42 5.39
CA ILE A 252 -7.40 -6.53 6.42
C ILE A 252 -5.96 -6.19 6.02
N TYR A 253 -5.71 -4.92 5.69
CA TYR A 253 -4.42 -4.38 5.24
C TYR A 253 -3.69 -3.62 6.35
N ASP A 254 -3.63 -4.22 7.52
CA ASP A 254 -2.78 -3.72 8.61
C ASP A 254 -1.31 -3.96 8.30
N ASP A 255 -0.44 -3.07 8.75
CA ASP A 255 1.02 -3.29 8.70
C ASP A 255 1.42 -4.57 9.44
N LEU A 256 0.75 -4.86 10.57
CA LEU A 256 0.86 -6.11 11.31
C LEU A 256 -0.41 -6.38 12.13
N PHE A 257 -1.30 -7.22 11.61
CA PHE A 257 -2.59 -7.51 12.24
C PHE A 257 -2.44 -8.20 13.60
N THR A 258 -1.48 -9.11 13.74
CA THR A 258 -1.30 -9.96 14.93
C THR A 258 -0.37 -9.39 15.99
N ALA A 259 -0.01 -8.10 15.92
CA ALA A 259 0.92 -7.49 16.87
C ALA A 259 0.42 -7.51 18.33
N HIS A 260 -0.88 -7.43 18.56
CA HIS A 260 -1.47 -7.43 19.90
C HIS A 260 -2.32 -8.69 20.13
N LYS A 261 -1.74 -9.68 20.83
CA LYS A 261 -2.35 -11.02 21.00
C LYS A 261 -3.74 -10.97 21.63
N GLN A 262 -3.91 -10.25 22.75
CA GLN A 262 -5.20 -10.18 23.46
C GLN A 262 -6.32 -9.65 22.56
N ARG A 263 -6.05 -8.59 21.77
CA ARG A 263 -7.00 -8.06 20.80
C ARG A 263 -7.46 -9.13 19.80
N ILE A 264 -6.53 -9.95 19.30
CA ILE A 264 -6.85 -11.02 18.34
C ILE A 264 -7.69 -12.11 19.01
N ASP A 265 -7.35 -12.52 20.23
CA ASP A 265 -8.12 -13.50 20.98
C ASP A 265 -9.55 -13.00 21.27
N ASP A 266 -9.70 -11.71 21.65
CA ASP A 266 -11.01 -11.09 21.87
C ASP A 266 -11.84 -10.99 20.59
N LEU A 267 -11.22 -10.58 19.48
CA LEU A 267 -11.88 -10.52 18.17
C LEU A 267 -12.32 -11.91 17.70
N CYS A 268 -11.45 -12.92 17.83
CA CYS A 268 -11.79 -14.30 17.46
C CYS A 268 -12.97 -14.81 18.28
N ARG A 269 -12.97 -14.57 19.59
CA ARG A 269 -14.08 -14.94 20.49
C ARG A 269 -15.37 -14.26 20.05
N LEU A 270 -15.33 -12.94 19.84
CA LEU A 270 -16.48 -12.15 19.45
C LEU A 270 -17.08 -12.60 18.10
N LEU A 271 -16.24 -12.91 17.10
CA LEU A 271 -16.68 -13.39 15.79
C LEU A 271 -17.25 -14.83 15.84
N VAL A 272 -16.82 -15.66 16.81
CA VAL A 272 -17.38 -17.00 17.05
C VAL A 272 -18.72 -16.89 17.76
N ASP A 273 -18.82 -16.04 18.79
CA ASP A 273 -20.05 -15.88 19.59
C ASP A 273 -21.14 -15.12 18.81
N ARG A 274 -20.75 -14.20 17.95
CA ARG A 274 -21.63 -13.37 17.10
C ARG A 274 -21.21 -13.44 15.63
N PRO A 275 -21.47 -14.57 14.96
CA PRO A 275 -20.95 -14.81 13.62
C PRO A 275 -21.57 -13.89 12.57
N LEU A 276 -20.71 -13.29 11.76
CA LEU A 276 -21.12 -12.40 10.68
C LEU A 276 -21.29 -13.09 9.33
N GLY A 277 -20.80 -14.32 9.18
CA GLY A 277 -20.78 -15.02 7.89
C GLY A 277 -19.85 -14.39 6.85
N VAL A 278 -18.94 -13.51 7.30
CA VAL A 278 -17.91 -12.85 6.50
C VAL A 278 -16.60 -13.60 6.66
N ASN A 279 -15.88 -13.81 5.55
CA ASN A 279 -14.50 -14.32 5.60
C ASN A 279 -13.51 -13.14 5.57
N PHE A 280 -12.30 -13.38 6.06
CA PHE A 280 -11.26 -12.33 5.98
C PHE A 280 -9.86 -12.90 5.75
N ASN A 281 -8.97 -12.06 5.28
CA ASN A 281 -7.53 -12.29 5.18
C ASN A 281 -6.79 -11.25 6.01
N CYS A 282 -5.62 -11.60 6.51
CA CYS A 282 -4.77 -10.69 7.26
C CYS A 282 -3.29 -11.02 7.08
N ALA A 283 -2.41 -10.07 7.43
CA ALA A 283 -0.98 -10.27 7.43
C ALA A 283 -0.48 -10.66 8.84
N ILE A 284 0.45 -11.60 8.88
CA ILE A 284 1.11 -12.08 10.10
C ILE A 284 2.63 -11.99 9.96
N ARG A 285 3.34 -12.03 11.08
CA ARG A 285 4.80 -12.14 11.11
C ARG A 285 5.23 -13.55 11.54
N THR A 286 6.28 -14.06 10.92
CA THR A 286 6.95 -15.31 11.31
C THR A 286 7.37 -15.27 12.78
N GLY A 287 7.16 -16.39 13.49
CA GLY A 287 7.56 -16.55 14.89
C GLY A 287 6.64 -15.92 15.94
N HIS A 288 5.64 -15.13 15.52
CA HIS A 288 4.73 -14.42 16.44
C HIS A 288 3.32 -15.04 16.56
N THR A 289 3.08 -16.16 15.90
CA THR A 289 1.77 -16.83 15.91
C THR A 289 1.87 -18.25 16.45
N SER A 290 1.00 -18.58 17.40
CA SER A 290 0.83 -19.96 17.86
C SER A 290 -0.23 -20.69 17.02
N VAL A 291 -0.22 -22.02 17.07
CA VAL A 291 -1.26 -22.84 16.42
C VAL A 291 -2.65 -22.51 16.98
N GLU A 292 -2.76 -22.21 18.28
CA GLU A 292 -4.01 -21.85 18.96
C GLU A 292 -4.57 -20.54 18.41
N MET A 293 -3.72 -19.52 18.24
CA MET A 293 -4.12 -18.23 17.62
C MET A 293 -4.61 -18.47 16.20
N LEU A 294 -3.87 -19.22 15.38
CA LEU A 294 -4.24 -19.54 14.00
C LEU A 294 -5.55 -20.34 13.93
N ARG A 295 -5.78 -21.30 14.83
CA ARG A 295 -7.06 -22.01 14.95
C ARG A 295 -8.19 -21.07 15.38
N GLY A 296 -7.90 -20.12 16.28
CA GLY A 296 -8.84 -19.05 16.66
C GLY A 296 -9.25 -18.22 15.46
N LEU A 297 -8.29 -17.72 14.68
CA LEU A 297 -8.53 -16.99 13.43
C LEU A 297 -9.36 -17.81 12.43
N LYS A 298 -9.05 -19.12 12.28
CA LYS A 298 -9.82 -20.00 11.40
C LYS A 298 -11.29 -20.09 11.82
N ARG A 299 -11.55 -20.34 13.11
CA ARG A 299 -12.94 -20.39 13.63
C ARG A 299 -13.66 -19.06 13.47
N ALA A 300 -12.95 -17.94 13.60
CA ALA A 300 -13.47 -16.59 13.41
C ALA A 300 -13.77 -16.24 11.94
N GLY A 301 -13.42 -17.11 10.98
CA GLY A 301 -13.69 -16.90 9.55
C GLY A 301 -12.49 -16.47 8.72
N ALA A 302 -11.27 -16.51 9.26
CA ALA A 302 -10.09 -16.27 8.45
C ALA A 302 -9.98 -17.34 7.35
N PHE A 303 -9.66 -16.89 6.13
CA PHE A 303 -9.56 -17.72 4.96
C PHE A 303 -8.11 -18.00 4.59
N MET A 304 -7.28 -16.96 4.62
CA MET A 304 -5.89 -17.00 4.26
C MET A 304 -5.11 -16.02 5.14
N VAL A 305 -3.87 -16.35 5.44
CA VAL A 305 -2.93 -15.43 6.08
C VAL A 305 -1.73 -15.19 5.19
N SER A 306 -1.30 -13.92 5.12
CA SER A 306 -0.12 -13.53 4.37
C SER A 306 1.08 -13.43 5.30
N LEU A 307 2.18 -14.06 4.91
CA LEU A 307 3.42 -14.13 5.69
C LEU A 307 4.52 -13.39 4.96
N GLY A 308 5.01 -12.28 5.53
CA GLY A 308 6.19 -11.60 5.01
C GLY A 308 7.43 -12.48 5.22
N ILE A 309 8.05 -12.93 4.15
CA ILE A 309 9.28 -13.75 4.15
C ILE A 309 10.44 -12.94 3.58
N GLU A 310 10.17 -12.21 2.51
CA GLU A 310 10.99 -11.28 1.74
C GLU A 310 12.10 -11.97 0.94
N SER A 311 13.00 -12.73 1.59
CA SER A 311 14.11 -13.48 0.97
C SER A 311 14.28 -14.83 1.65
N ALA A 312 14.97 -15.76 1.00
CA ALA A 312 15.42 -17.00 1.62
C ALA A 312 16.95 -17.13 1.69
N ASP A 313 17.66 -16.07 1.40
CA ASP A 313 19.09 -15.99 1.70
C ASP A 313 19.26 -15.52 3.15
N PRO A 314 20.04 -16.25 4.00
CA PRO A 314 20.20 -15.93 5.41
C PRO A 314 20.81 -14.54 5.66
N GLU A 315 21.75 -14.11 4.81
CA GLU A 315 22.39 -12.80 4.94
C GLU A 315 21.41 -11.68 4.57
N MET A 316 20.63 -11.85 3.50
CA MET A 316 19.58 -10.92 3.10
C MET A 316 18.52 -10.78 4.20
N MET A 317 18.11 -11.91 4.81
CA MET A 317 17.16 -11.88 5.92
C MET A 317 17.73 -11.14 7.13
N ARG A 318 18.97 -11.45 7.52
CA ARG A 318 19.65 -10.79 8.64
C ARG A 318 19.74 -9.27 8.42
N ARG A 319 20.07 -8.86 7.21
CA ARG A 319 20.26 -7.45 6.83
C ARG A 319 18.95 -6.66 6.75
N HIS A 320 17.93 -7.25 6.15
CA HIS A 320 16.72 -6.52 5.77
C HIS A 320 15.51 -6.82 6.66
N LYS A 321 15.50 -7.98 7.32
CA LYS A 321 14.38 -8.44 8.15
C LYS A 321 14.87 -9.23 9.38
N ALA A 322 15.68 -8.62 10.20
CA ALA A 322 16.25 -9.28 11.37
C ALA A 322 15.22 -9.99 12.26
N GLY A 323 15.65 -11.07 12.92
CA GLY A 323 14.82 -11.87 13.84
C GLY A 323 13.91 -12.90 13.16
N VAL A 324 14.09 -13.18 11.85
CA VAL A 324 13.37 -14.25 11.13
C VAL A 324 14.38 -15.25 10.57
N THR A 325 14.14 -16.54 10.76
CA THR A 325 14.94 -17.63 10.20
C THR A 325 14.14 -18.48 9.23
N LEU A 326 14.80 -19.20 8.32
CA LEU A 326 14.14 -20.07 7.35
C LEU A 326 13.37 -21.22 8.04
N ASP A 327 13.91 -21.76 9.12
CA ASP A 327 13.23 -22.81 9.90
C ASP A 327 11.95 -22.27 10.57
N ALA A 328 12.01 -21.05 11.12
CA ALA A 328 10.83 -20.40 11.67
C ALA A 328 9.76 -20.12 10.59
N VAL A 329 10.17 -19.83 9.34
CA VAL A 329 9.24 -19.69 8.21
C VAL A 329 8.55 -21.04 7.91
N ARG A 330 9.31 -22.15 7.81
CA ARG A 330 8.77 -23.50 7.58
C ARG A 330 7.78 -23.88 8.68
N ASP A 331 8.18 -23.77 9.92
CA ASP A 331 7.35 -24.03 11.10
C ASP A 331 6.05 -23.20 11.08
N THR A 332 6.15 -21.92 10.70
CA THR A 332 4.97 -21.06 10.62
C THR A 332 4.01 -21.50 9.49
N VAL A 333 4.52 -21.89 8.32
CA VAL A 333 3.69 -22.41 7.22
C VAL A 333 3.00 -23.71 7.62
N GLU A 334 3.71 -24.63 8.29
CA GLU A 334 3.14 -25.87 8.82
C GLU A 334 2.02 -25.60 9.84
N LYS A 335 2.24 -24.66 10.77
CA LYS A 335 1.23 -24.23 11.76
C LYS A 335 -0.02 -23.63 11.09
N ILE A 336 0.15 -22.83 10.02
CA ILE A 336 -0.95 -22.27 9.24
C ILE A 336 -1.82 -23.40 8.65
N HIS A 337 -1.19 -24.39 8.03
CA HIS A 337 -1.91 -25.52 7.46
C HIS A 337 -2.54 -26.44 8.54
N ALA A 338 -1.84 -26.68 9.64
CA ALA A 338 -2.37 -27.43 10.79
C ALA A 338 -3.60 -26.75 11.44
N ALA A 339 -3.74 -25.43 11.26
CA ALA A 339 -4.91 -24.67 11.66
C ALA A 339 -6.03 -24.67 10.60
N GLY A 340 -5.82 -25.26 9.42
CA GLY A 340 -6.77 -25.27 8.30
C GLY A 340 -6.87 -23.93 7.55
N LEU A 341 -5.87 -23.08 7.67
CA LEU A 341 -5.74 -21.82 6.93
C LEU A 341 -4.92 -22.01 5.65
N ARG A 342 -5.02 -21.05 4.75
CA ARG A 342 -4.15 -20.95 3.57
C ARG A 342 -2.97 -20.05 3.87
N ALA A 343 -1.81 -20.40 3.35
CA ALA A 343 -0.56 -19.65 3.49
C ALA A 343 -0.22 -18.91 2.19
N LYS A 344 -0.08 -17.58 2.26
CA LYS A 344 0.44 -16.76 1.18
C LYS A 344 1.80 -16.19 1.56
N GLY A 345 2.84 -16.50 0.78
CA GLY A 345 4.18 -15.94 0.96
C GLY A 345 4.31 -14.58 0.28
N LEU A 346 4.89 -13.61 0.99
CA LEU A 346 5.26 -12.31 0.43
C LEU A 346 6.78 -12.23 0.33
N PHE A 347 7.27 -11.84 -0.86
CA PHE A 347 8.69 -11.80 -1.19
C PHE A 347 9.03 -10.48 -1.89
N ILE A 348 10.27 -10.04 -1.73
CA ILE A 348 10.82 -8.85 -2.40
C ILE A 348 12.00 -9.29 -3.24
N PHE A 349 12.07 -8.83 -4.49
CA PHE A 349 13.17 -9.04 -5.39
C PHE A 349 13.82 -7.71 -5.76
N GLY A 350 15.15 -7.64 -5.70
CA GLY A 350 15.97 -6.48 -6.05
C GLY A 350 16.47 -5.68 -4.84
N LEU A 351 16.47 -6.25 -3.63
CA LEU A 351 17.04 -5.62 -2.43
C LEU A 351 18.55 -5.39 -2.59
N PRO A 352 19.13 -4.33 -2.01
CA PRO A 352 20.56 -4.12 -1.95
C PRO A 352 21.31 -5.33 -1.40
N GLY A 353 22.35 -5.76 -2.09
CA GLY A 353 23.11 -6.98 -1.77
C GLY A 353 22.61 -8.25 -2.44
N GLU A 354 21.45 -8.23 -3.09
CA GLU A 354 20.92 -9.39 -3.80
C GLU A 354 21.72 -9.70 -5.09
N THR A 355 21.82 -10.97 -5.42
CA THR A 355 22.50 -11.51 -6.60
C THR A 355 21.62 -12.53 -7.30
N PRO A 356 21.93 -12.95 -8.54
CA PRO A 356 21.22 -14.06 -9.18
C PRO A 356 21.19 -15.35 -8.37
N GLU A 357 22.23 -15.62 -7.56
CA GLU A 357 22.35 -16.81 -6.71
C GLU A 357 21.36 -16.73 -5.53
N THR A 358 21.29 -15.58 -4.83
CA THR A 358 20.36 -15.40 -3.69
C THR A 358 18.90 -15.44 -4.16
N VAL A 359 18.60 -14.93 -5.37
CA VAL A 359 17.28 -15.04 -6.00
C VAL A 359 16.93 -16.49 -6.32
N ARG A 360 17.90 -17.28 -6.85
CA ARG A 360 17.68 -18.71 -7.09
C ARG A 360 17.42 -19.46 -5.80
N ALA A 361 18.20 -19.19 -4.74
CA ALA A 361 17.99 -19.77 -3.41
C ALA A 361 16.60 -19.47 -2.88
N THR A 362 16.15 -18.22 -3.00
CA THR A 362 14.78 -17.81 -2.64
C THR A 362 13.73 -18.56 -3.45
N SER A 363 13.93 -18.71 -4.76
CA SER A 363 13.01 -19.46 -5.62
C SER A 363 12.92 -20.94 -5.26
N ASP A 364 14.05 -21.58 -4.94
CA ASP A 364 14.11 -22.98 -4.53
C ASP A 364 13.40 -23.16 -3.17
N PHE A 365 13.59 -22.22 -2.26
CA PHE A 365 12.90 -22.20 -0.98
C PHE A 365 11.38 -22.04 -1.15
N ILE A 366 10.92 -21.12 -1.98
CA ILE A 366 9.49 -20.95 -2.31
C ILE A 366 8.89 -22.28 -2.77
N LEU A 367 9.56 -23.01 -3.64
CA LEU A 367 9.09 -24.31 -4.13
C LEU A 367 9.11 -25.41 -3.07
N SER A 368 9.99 -25.29 -2.08
CA SER A 368 10.05 -26.23 -0.95
C SER A 368 8.97 -25.98 0.11
N LEU A 369 8.38 -24.78 0.12
CA LEU A 369 7.27 -24.43 0.99
C LEU A 369 5.95 -24.86 0.37
N ASP A 370 5.01 -25.29 1.20
CA ASP A 370 3.66 -25.65 0.75
C ASP A 370 2.75 -24.40 0.67
N LEU A 371 3.17 -23.36 -0.02
CA LEU A 371 2.41 -22.11 -0.16
C LEU A 371 1.21 -22.29 -1.08
N ASP A 372 0.08 -21.72 -0.69
CA ASP A 372 -1.14 -21.69 -1.49
C ASP A 372 -1.15 -20.58 -2.55
N ASP A 373 -0.43 -19.50 -2.26
CA ASP A 373 -0.21 -18.37 -3.16
C ASP A 373 1.10 -17.66 -2.79
N MET A 374 1.62 -16.88 -3.69
CA MET A 374 2.75 -15.99 -3.41
C MET A 374 2.53 -14.61 -4.04
N ASN A 375 3.19 -13.62 -3.46
CA ASN A 375 3.39 -12.33 -4.09
C ASN A 375 4.89 -12.03 -4.10
N LEU A 376 5.44 -11.82 -5.29
CA LEU A 376 6.82 -11.40 -5.48
C LEU A 376 6.78 -9.96 -5.98
N THR A 377 7.20 -9.03 -5.14
CA THR A 377 7.25 -7.59 -5.47
C THR A 377 8.65 -7.20 -5.92
N LYS A 378 8.73 -6.24 -6.81
CA LYS A 378 9.99 -5.62 -7.21
C LYS A 378 10.35 -4.54 -6.19
N PHE A 379 11.58 -4.56 -5.71
CA PHE A 379 12.04 -3.59 -4.74
C PHE A 379 12.00 -2.16 -5.32
N SER A 380 11.52 -1.25 -4.52
CA SER A 380 11.52 0.18 -4.81
C SER A 380 12.02 0.90 -3.55
N PRO A 381 13.13 1.63 -3.61
CA PRO A 381 13.54 2.49 -2.51
C PRO A 381 12.43 3.47 -2.15
N LEU A 382 12.18 3.67 -0.86
CA LEU A 382 11.19 4.62 -0.37
C LEU A 382 11.89 5.65 0.50
N TYR A 383 11.52 6.92 0.37
CA TYR A 383 12.17 8.05 1.02
C TYR A 383 12.26 7.94 2.54
N GLY A 384 11.26 7.35 3.18
CA GLY A 384 11.21 7.15 4.63
C GLY A 384 11.72 5.80 5.11
N ALA A 385 12.26 4.96 4.21
CA ALA A 385 12.83 3.68 4.59
C ALA A 385 14.30 3.83 5.04
N PRO A 386 14.76 3.08 6.07
CA PRO A 386 16.15 3.12 6.53
C PRO A 386 17.19 2.89 5.44
N ILE A 387 16.85 2.11 4.40
CA ILE A 387 17.73 1.74 3.31
C ILE A 387 17.90 2.84 2.24
N TRP A 388 17.18 3.97 2.35
CA TRP A 388 17.18 5.03 1.35
C TRP A 388 18.58 5.54 1.01
N ASP A 389 19.35 5.95 2.03
CA ASP A 389 20.69 6.53 1.82
C ASP A 389 21.67 5.53 1.20
N GLU A 390 21.51 4.25 1.48
CA GLU A 390 22.29 3.20 0.82
C GLU A 390 21.98 3.10 -0.67
N CYS A 391 20.70 3.14 -1.03
CA CYS A 391 20.27 3.04 -2.43
C CYS A 391 20.67 4.26 -3.26
N THR A 392 20.61 5.45 -2.67
CA THR A 392 20.93 6.71 -3.36
C THR A 392 22.43 7.00 -3.44
N SER A 393 23.24 6.41 -2.56
CA SER A 393 24.70 6.60 -2.55
C SER A 393 25.45 5.99 -3.75
N GLY A 394 24.79 5.17 -4.57
CA GLY A 394 25.40 4.43 -5.67
C GLY A 394 26.29 3.26 -5.26
N ARG A 395 26.54 3.04 -3.96
CA ARG A 395 27.43 1.99 -3.45
C ARG A 395 26.86 0.58 -3.58
N SER A 396 25.56 0.42 -3.41
CA SER A 396 24.90 -0.89 -3.41
C SER A 396 24.22 -1.25 -4.72
N GLY A 397 24.19 -0.32 -5.68
CA GLY A 397 23.54 -0.53 -6.96
C GLY A 397 23.31 0.76 -7.72
N ASP A 398 22.47 0.65 -8.76
CA ASP A 398 22.09 1.76 -9.63
C ASP A 398 20.60 2.06 -9.43
N PHE A 399 20.27 3.28 -9.03
CA PHE A 399 18.90 3.75 -8.76
C PHE A 399 18.44 4.75 -9.83
N HIS A 400 17.36 4.39 -10.52
CA HIS A 400 16.66 5.28 -11.45
C HIS A 400 15.44 5.87 -10.72
N GLU A 401 15.60 7.10 -10.24
CA GLU A 401 14.60 7.79 -9.44
C GLU A 401 13.51 8.42 -10.32
N ASP A 402 12.68 7.59 -10.95
CA ASP A 402 11.42 8.04 -11.55
C ASP A 402 10.26 7.73 -10.59
N TRP A 403 9.70 8.76 -9.99
CA TRP A 403 8.63 8.60 -8.98
C TRP A 403 7.43 7.84 -9.51
N ARG A 404 7.11 7.99 -10.79
CA ARG A 404 5.98 7.31 -11.44
C ARG A 404 6.16 5.79 -11.50
N LEU A 405 7.40 5.34 -11.52
CA LEU A 405 7.77 3.93 -11.58
C LEU A 405 8.04 3.31 -10.21
N MET A 406 8.10 4.12 -9.13
CA MET A 406 8.34 3.65 -7.75
C MET A 406 7.07 3.06 -7.13
N ASN A 407 6.59 1.94 -7.68
CA ASN A 407 5.29 1.33 -7.37
C ASN A 407 5.38 -0.18 -7.11
N CYS A 408 6.56 -0.71 -6.86
CA CYS A 408 6.83 -2.15 -6.63
C CYS A 408 6.48 -3.09 -7.81
N LEU A 409 6.17 -2.54 -8.99
CA LEU A 409 5.92 -3.30 -10.23
C LEU A 409 7.07 -3.17 -11.24
N ASN A 410 7.94 -2.20 -11.03
CA ASN A 410 9.07 -1.88 -11.90
C ASN A 410 10.39 -2.01 -11.13
N PHE A 411 11.47 -2.42 -11.81
CA PHE A 411 12.82 -2.39 -11.22
C PHE A 411 13.43 -0.99 -11.40
N VAL A 412 13.17 -0.10 -10.47
CA VAL A 412 13.80 1.23 -10.41
C VAL A 412 15.19 1.15 -9.79
N PHE A 413 15.45 0.17 -8.94
CA PHE A 413 16.76 -0.10 -8.35
C PHE A 413 17.34 -1.40 -8.90
N LYS A 414 18.62 -1.38 -9.29
CA LYS A 414 19.40 -2.52 -9.73
C LYS A 414 20.54 -2.74 -8.75
N PRO A 415 20.51 -3.82 -7.91
CA PRO A 415 21.64 -4.17 -7.06
C PRO A 415 22.93 -4.36 -7.85
N ALA A 416 24.06 -4.09 -7.23
CA ALA A 416 25.38 -4.22 -7.86
C ALA A 416 25.69 -5.64 -8.35
N GLY A 417 25.04 -6.67 -7.76
CA GLY A 417 25.19 -8.08 -8.16
C GLY A 417 24.56 -8.45 -9.49
N PHE A 418 23.79 -7.56 -10.15
CA PHE A 418 23.16 -7.81 -11.43
C PHE A 418 23.81 -7.01 -12.55
N ALA A 419 23.97 -7.63 -13.72
CA ALA A 419 24.52 -6.97 -14.90
C ALA A 419 23.55 -5.91 -15.44
N SER A 420 22.24 -6.22 -15.49
CA SER A 420 21.25 -5.29 -16.02
C SER A 420 19.84 -5.49 -15.41
N ARG A 421 18.95 -4.50 -15.63
CA ARG A 421 17.53 -4.61 -15.25
C ARG A 421 16.78 -5.65 -16.09
N GLU A 422 17.23 -5.91 -17.32
CA GLU A 422 16.71 -6.96 -18.19
C GLU A 422 16.99 -8.36 -17.63
N GLU A 423 18.18 -8.57 -17.08
CA GLU A 423 18.51 -9.80 -16.35
C GLU A 423 17.57 -10.00 -15.17
N MET A 424 17.33 -8.94 -14.39
CA MET A 424 16.39 -8.99 -13.26
C MET A 424 14.96 -9.32 -13.72
N ASP A 425 14.47 -8.68 -14.79
CA ASP A 425 13.13 -8.96 -15.34
C ASP A 425 13.03 -10.40 -15.88
N ALA A 426 14.08 -10.90 -16.52
CA ALA A 426 14.13 -12.28 -17.01
C ALA A 426 14.07 -13.28 -15.84
N LEU A 427 14.86 -13.07 -14.79
CA LEU A 427 14.86 -13.91 -13.59
C LEU A 427 13.54 -13.81 -12.84
N TYR A 428 12.98 -12.62 -12.67
CA TYR A 428 11.67 -12.42 -12.06
C TYR A 428 10.59 -13.25 -12.76
N ASN A 429 10.51 -13.13 -14.09
CA ASN A 429 9.53 -13.85 -14.89
C ASN A 429 9.75 -15.36 -14.84
N LEU A 430 11.02 -15.81 -14.85
CA LEU A 430 11.37 -17.22 -14.70
C LEU A 430 10.86 -17.78 -13.37
N HIS A 431 11.12 -17.08 -12.24
CA HIS A 431 10.76 -17.57 -10.92
C HIS A 431 9.26 -17.53 -10.66
N VAL A 432 8.56 -16.51 -11.15
CA VAL A 432 7.09 -16.44 -11.11
C VAL A 432 6.49 -17.63 -11.88
N ARG A 433 6.95 -17.88 -13.11
CA ARG A 433 6.50 -19.05 -13.90
C ARG A 433 6.81 -20.35 -13.20
N ARG A 434 8.03 -20.53 -12.71
CA ARG A 434 8.46 -21.74 -12.00
C ARG A 434 7.56 -22.11 -10.83
N TYR A 435 7.08 -21.14 -10.08
CA TYR A 435 6.12 -21.36 -9.00
C TYR A 435 4.74 -21.77 -9.52
N TYR A 436 4.14 -20.95 -10.42
CA TYR A 436 2.78 -21.21 -10.89
C TYR A 436 2.68 -22.43 -11.81
N ASP A 437 3.77 -22.83 -12.46
CA ASP A 437 3.86 -24.04 -13.27
C ASP A 437 4.19 -25.29 -12.45
N SER A 438 4.54 -25.15 -11.18
CA SER A 438 4.90 -26.28 -10.32
C SER A 438 3.72 -27.24 -10.15
N LYS A 439 4.02 -28.56 -10.09
CA LYS A 439 3.00 -29.59 -9.84
C LYS A 439 2.29 -29.38 -8.51
N GLY A 440 3.02 -28.91 -7.47
CA GLY A 440 2.46 -28.61 -6.15
C GLY A 440 1.38 -27.54 -6.21
N TYR A 441 1.70 -26.38 -6.79
CA TYR A 441 0.73 -25.29 -6.94
C TYR A 441 -0.49 -25.72 -7.79
N ARG A 442 -0.26 -26.31 -8.97
CA ARG A 442 -1.35 -26.73 -9.87
C ARG A 442 -2.30 -27.72 -9.21
N ARG A 443 -1.78 -28.69 -8.43
CA ARG A 443 -2.61 -29.62 -7.64
C ARG A 443 -3.45 -28.89 -6.59
N ARG A 444 -2.83 -28.02 -5.79
CA ARG A 444 -3.56 -27.24 -4.76
C ARG A 444 -4.62 -26.35 -5.38
N PHE A 445 -4.30 -25.67 -6.47
CA PHE A 445 -5.25 -24.84 -7.21
C PHE A 445 -6.43 -25.65 -7.72
N ALA A 446 -6.16 -26.81 -8.36
CA ALA A 446 -7.21 -27.70 -8.86
C ALA A 446 -8.13 -28.22 -7.75
N CYS A 447 -7.57 -28.64 -6.59
CA CYS A 447 -8.34 -29.07 -5.43
C CYS A 447 -9.24 -27.96 -4.85
N ARG A 448 -8.99 -26.69 -5.19
CA ARG A 448 -9.66 -25.51 -4.64
C ARG A 448 -10.44 -24.70 -5.67
N LEU A 449 -10.70 -25.25 -6.86
CA LEU A 449 -11.43 -24.57 -7.93
C LEU A 449 -12.76 -23.98 -7.46
N TRP A 450 -13.50 -24.68 -6.61
CA TRP A 450 -14.77 -24.18 -6.06
C TRP A 450 -14.58 -22.93 -5.19
N SER A 451 -13.53 -22.87 -4.40
CA SER A 451 -13.20 -21.65 -3.61
C SER A 451 -12.81 -20.49 -4.51
N HIS A 452 -12.31 -20.75 -5.71
CA HIS A 452 -11.90 -19.74 -6.69
C HIS A 452 -12.99 -19.38 -7.71
N ARG A 453 -14.20 -19.93 -7.59
CA ARG A 453 -15.28 -19.75 -8.57
C ARG A 453 -15.60 -18.30 -8.92
N TRP A 454 -15.51 -17.39 -7.95
CA TRP A 454 -15.78 -15.98 -8.19
C TRP A 454 -14.65 -15.25 -8.93
N SER A 455 -13.41 -15.59 -8.65
CA SER A 455 -12.26 -15.09 -9.41
C SER A 455 -12.27 -15.65 -10.83
N LEU A 456 -12.57 -16.93 -10.98
CA LEU A 456 -12.71 -17.56 -12.31
C LEU A 456 -13.87 -16.92 -13.09
N TRP A 457 -15.00 -16.69 -12.46
CA TRP A 457 -16.12 -15.97 -13.10
C TRP A 457 -15.72 -14.55 -13.51
N HIS A 458 -14.96 -13.83 -12.67
CA HIS A 458 -14.43 -12.50 -13.01
C HIS A 458 -13.50 -12.55 -14.23
N VAL A 459 -12.60 -13.53 -14.31
CA VAL A 459 -11.74 -13.76 -15.47
C VAL A 459 -12.58 -14.02 -16.72
N VAL A 460 -13.53 -14.94 -16.66
CA VAL A 460 -14.43 -15.27 -17.78
C VAL A 460 -15.18 -14.03 -18.27
N LYS A 461 -15.79 -13.28 -17.33
CA LYS A 461 -16.53 -12.05 -17.66
C LYS A 461 -15.67 -10.98 -18.33
N ASN A 462 -14.39 -10.89 -17.94
CA ASN A 462 -13.46 -9.89 -18.47
C ASN A 462 -12.52 -10.45 -19.55
N THR A 463 -12.74 -11.68 -20.04
CA THR A 463 -11.90 -12.32 -21.07
C THR A 463 -11.63 -11.42 -22.28
N PRO A 464 -12.60 -10.68 -22.86
CA PRO A 464 -12.30 -9.79 -23.98
C PRO A 464 -11.26 -8.72 -23.63
N ARG A 465 -11.37 -8.11 -22.44
CA ARG A 465 -10.41 -7.08 -21.97
C ARG A 465 -9.04 -7.69 -21.64
N ILE A 466 -9.03 -8.88 -21.05
CA ILE A 466 -7.78 -9.62 -20.76
C ILE A 466 -7.06 -9.99 -22.05
N VAL A 467 -7.79 -10.47 -23.07
CA VAL A 467 -7.23 -10.78 -24.39
C VAL A 467 -6.73 -9.52 -25.08
N GLN A 468 -7.48 -8.41 -24.99
CA GLN A 468 -7.03 -7.12 -25.50
C GLN A 468 -5.73 -6.68 -24.82
N ALA A 469 -5.66 -6.78 -23.48
CA ALA A 469 -4.45 -6.49 -22.73
C ALA A 469 -3.28 -7.37 -23.16
N ALA A 470 -3.49 -8.69 -23.24
CA ALA A 470 -2.45 -9.64 -23.66
C ALA A 470 -1.93 -9.35 -25.08
N ARG A 471 -2.82 -9.06 -26.03
CA ARG A 471 -2.46 -8.66 -27.39
C ARG A 471 -1.70 -7.35 -27.42
N TYR A 472 -2.16 -6.34 -26.66
CA TYR A 472 -1.49 -5.05 -26.54
C TYR A 472 -0.05 -5.21 -26.03
N PHE A 473 0.13 -5.91 -24.91
CA PHE A 473 1.46 -6.15 -24.34
C PHE A 473 2.34 -6.99 -25.25
N SER A 474 1.80 -8.00 -25.92
CA SER A 474 2.57 -8.82 -26.88
C SER A 474 3.00 -8.02 -28.10
N ALA A 475 2.10 -7.25 -28.70
CA ALA A 475 2.37 -6.45 -29.90
C ALA A 475 3.35 -5.29 -29.62
N ASN A 476 3.33 -4.73 -28.42
CA ASN A 476 4.13 -3.56 -28.05
C ASN A 476 5.30 -3.92 -27.11
N LYS A 477 5.62 -5.19 -26.93
CA LYS A 477 6.61 -5.63 -25.93
C LYS A 477 7.95 -4.91 -26.07
N ALA A 478 8.55 -4.90 -27.26
CA ALA A 478 9.84 -4.24 -27.50
C ALA A 478 9.77 -2.73 -27.24
N GLN A 479 8.68 -2.07 -27.67
CA GLN A 479 8.46 -0.65 -27.45
C GLN A 479 8.23 -0.34 -25.95
N LEU A 480 7.48 -1.19 -25.24
CA LEU A 480 7.26 -1.04 -23.80
C LEU A 480 8.52 -1.28 -22.98
N ASP A 481 9.33 -2.27 -23.38
CA ASP A 481 10.61 -2.56 -22.75
C ASP A 481 11.61 -1.41 -23.00
N THR A 482 11.62 -0.82 -24.20
CA THR A 482 12.41 0.38 -24.53
C THR A 482 11.88 1.59 -23.78
N ALA A 483 10.56 1.81 -23.77
CA ALA A 483 9.95 2.92 -23.05
C ALA A 483 10.20 2.88 -21.53
N LYS A 484 10.28 1.68 -20.93
CA LYS A 484 10.66 1.55 -19.51
C LYS A 484 12.11 1.94 -19.23
N ARG A 485 13.02 1.74 -20.20
CA ARG A 485 14.44 2.08 -20.05
C ARG A 485 14.72 3.56 -20.30
N ASP A 486 14.11 4.09 -21.37
CA ASP A 486 14.42 5.40 -21.93
C ASP A 486 13.30 6.40 -21.67
N PHE A 487 12.35 6.07 -20.77
CA PHE A 487 11.26 6.98 -20.46
C PHE A 487 11.84 8.22 -19.77
N PRO A 488 11.73 9.40 -20.38
CA PRO A 488 12.29 10.60 -19.77
C PRO A 488 11.60 10.84 -18.43
N LEU A 489 12.36 11.25 -17.43
CA LEU A 489 11.79 11.73 -16.15
C LEU A 489 10.70 12.74 -16.44
N HIS A 490 9.70 12.78 -15.58
CA HIS A 490 8.67 13.81 -15.70
C HIS A 490 9.35 15.17 -15.70
N PRO A 491 9.10 16.07 -16.69
CA PRO A 491 9.86 17.30 -16.86
C PRO A 491 9.83 18.22 -15.63
N ARG A 492 8.89 18.01 -14.73
CA ARG A 492 8.72 18.74 -13.47
C ARG A 492 9.23 17.98 -12.25
N GLN A 493 9.69 16.73 -12.40
CA GLN A 493 10.26 15.99 -11.28
C GLN A 493 11.65 16.55 -10.97
N PRO A 494 11.90 17.09 -9.77
CA PRO A 494 13.23 17.54 -9.38
C PRO A 494 14.16 16.33 -9.26
N CYS A 495 15.42 16.54 -9.66
CA CYS A 495 16.52 15.64 -9.34
C CYS A 495 17.12 16.06 -7.98
N ASP A 496 17.57 15.11 -7.19
CA ASP A 496 18.33 15.36 -5.95
C ASP A 496 17.56 16.06 -4.82
N LEU A 497 16.26 15.74 -4.64
CA LEU A 497 15.53 16.17 -3.44
C LEU A 497 16.03 15.40 -2.20
N GLU A 498 16.62 16.13 -1.27
CA GLU A 498 16.93 15.57 0.05
C GLU A 498 15.67 15.54 0.93
N PRO A 499 15.28 14.38 1.46
CA PRO A 499 14.14 14.28 2.35
C PRO A 499 14.39 15.01 3.68
N SER A 500 13.42 15.80 4.13
CA SER A 500 13.43 16.45 5.45
C SER A 500 12.99 15.49 6.55
N LEU A 501 13.65 14.34 6.68
CA LEU A 501 13.38 13.43 7.78
C LEU A 501 13.77 14.06 9.11
N SER A 502 12.94 13.90 10.15
CA SER A 502 13.30 14.35 11.49
C SER A 502 14.57 13.64 11.97
N PRO A 503 15.41 14.30 12.81
CA PRO A 503 16.60 13.67 13.37
C PRO A 503 16.32 12.33 14.06
N GLU A 504 15.14 12.18 14.67
CA GLU A 504 14.69 10.95 15.33
C GLU A 504 14.43 9.81 14.33
N LEU A 505 13.79 10.10 13.20
CA LEU A 505 13.58 9.12 12.13
C LEU A 505 14.89 8.73 11.44
N ARG A 506 15.84 9.66 11.31
CA ARG A 506 17.21 9.36 10.82
C ARG A 506 18.01 8.53 11.83
N ALA A 507 17.92 8.83 13.14
CA ALA A 507 18.58 8.06 14.20
C ALA A 507 18.01 6.64 14.31
N ASP A 508 16.70 6.48 14.20
CA ASP A 508 16.03 5.16 14.14
C ASP A 508 16.44 4.36 12.90
N ALA A 509 16.68 5.03 11.77
CA ALA A 509 17.21 4.42 10.57
C ALA A 509 18.63 3.90 10.78
N ALA A 510 19.50 4.71 11.37
CA ALA A 510 20.89 4.34 11.65
C ALA A 510 20.98 3.20 12.70
N ALA A 511 20.21 3.27 13.79
CA ALA A 511 20.18 2.25 14.83
C ALA A 511 19.62 0.90 14.35
N SER A 512 18.75 0.91 13.33
CA SER A 512 18.18 -0.33 12.78
C SER A 512 19.17 -1.13 11.92
N MET A 513 20.25 -0.50 11.47
CA MET A 513 21.31 -1.14 10.67
C MET A 513 22.44 -1.70 11.54
N ASP A 514 22.47 -1.40 12.85
CA ASP A 514 23.44 -1.97 13.79
C ASP A 514 22.98 -3.36 14.26
N PRO A 515 23.72 -4.45 13.91
CA PRO A 515 23.38 -5.81 14.30
C PRO A 515 23.47 -6.07 15.81
N ALA A 516 24.02 -5.14 16.60
CA ALA A 516 24.21 -5.27 18.05
C ALA A 516 23.03 -4.75 18.89
N THR A 517 22.03 -4.10 18.29
CA THR A 517 20.89 -3.52 19.03
C THR A 517 19.82 -4.58 19.31
N PRO A 518 19.54 -4.97 20.56
CA PRO A 518 18.50 -5.93 20.89
C PRO A 518 17.12 -5.36 20.47
N GLN A 519 16.39 -6.11 19.68
CA GLN A 519 15.00 -5.79 19.34
C GLN A 519 14.11 -6.24 20.50
N THR A 520 13.82 -5.35 21.45
CA THR A 520 12.85 -5.55 22.53
C THR A 520 11.41 -5.42 22.06
#